data_161a7378b5ebd05a6212ed09a25112e0
#
_entry.id   161a7378b5ebd05a6212ed09a25112e0
#
_cell.length_a   1.000
_cell.length_b   1.000
_cell.length_c   1.000
_cell.angle_alpha   90.00
_cell.angle_beta   90.00
_cell.angle_gamma   90.00
#
_symmetry.space_group_name_H-M   'P 1'
#
loop_
_entity.id
_entity.type
_entity.pdbx_description
1 polymer ?
#
loop_
_entity_poly.entity_id
_entity_poly.type
_entity_poly.pdbx_seq_one_letter_code
_entity_poly.pdbx_strand_id
1 'polypeptide(L)'
;MSAENASTPNESVEILASVPGTTIPAGAEVKTVLITLPGGNPGTPPHRHPGPAFGYVIKGEVIFELEGEPQRVIKAGETFWEPGGDVIHYQGGNNLPDSESQYIATLLAPPGQPVLTFVSEEELEARKDRRAPRP
;
A
#
# COMPACT_ATOMS: atom_id res chain seq x y z
N MET A 1 -1.83 -31.26 -3.38
CA MET A 1 -0.86 -30.40 -2.67
C MET A 1 -1.25 -28.95 -2.86
N SER A 2 -1.29 -28.17 -1.79
CA SER A 2 -1.55 -26.74 -1.89
C SER A 2 -0.33 -26.05 -2.50
N ALA A 3 -0.57 -25.10 -3.42
CA ALA A 3 0.50 -24.26 -3.97
C ALA A 3 1.18 -23.41 -2.89
N GLU A 4 0.48 -23.13 -1.80
CA GLU A 4 0.99 -22.34 -0.67
C GLU A 4 2.15 -23.00 0.04
N ASN A 5 2.18 -24.32 0.03
CA ASN A 5 3.23 -25.10 0.70
C ASN A 5 4.14 -25.84 -0.29
N ALA A 6 4.05 -25.46 -1.57
CA ALA A 6 4.87 -26.10 -2.58
C ALA A 6 6.34 -25.72 -2.43
N SER A 7 7.23 -26.71 -2.48
CA SER A 7 8.66 -26.48 -2.51
C SER A 7 9.36 -27.61 -3.25
N THR A 8 10.56 -27.34 -3.74
CA THR A 8 11.45 -28.32 -4.35
C THR A 8 12.69 -28.45 -3.45
N PRO A 9 13.60 -29.43 -3.70
CA PRO A 9 14.82 -29.55 -2.91
C PRO A 9 15.69 -28.29 -2.86
N ASN A 10 15.57 -27.39 -3.88
CA ASN A 10 16.37 -26.16 -3.98
C ASN A 10 15.51 -24.91 -3.96
N GLU A 11 14.27 -25.04 -3.52
CA GLU A 11 13.31 -23.93 -3.53
C GLU A 11 12.50 -23.94 -2.24
N SER A 12 12.19 -22.74 -1.74
CA SER A 12 11.23 -22.59 -0.64
C SER A 12 10.17 -21.58 -1.05
N VAL A 13 8.96 -21.77 -0.54
CA VAL A 13 7.84 -20.86 -0.77
C VAL A 13 7.33 -20.39 0.59
N GLU A 14 7.31 -19.09 0.79
CA GLU A 14 6.81 -18.48 2.01
C GLU A 14 5.67 -17.55 1.66
N ILE A 15 4.53 -17.68 2.35
CA ILE A 15 3.40 -16.79 2.16
C ILE A 15 3.64 -15.55 3.01
N LEU A 16 3.83 -14.40 2.36
CA LEU A 16 4.08 -13.14 3.05
C LEU A 16 2.79 -12.42 3.42
N ALA A 17 1.74 -12.66 2.67
CA ALA A 17 0.43 -12.06 2.95
C ALA A 17 -0.68 -12.90 2.31
N SER A 18 -1.83 -12.94 2.96
CA SER A 18 -3.03 -13.57 2.41
C SER A 18 -4.23 -12.75 2.86
N VAL A 19 -4.97 -12.20 1.90
CA VAL A 19 -6.10 -11.32 2.17
C VAL A 19 -7.36 -11.95 1.57
N PRO A 20 -8.22 -12.55 2.40
CA PRO A 20 -9.46 -13.15 1.90
C PRO A 20 -10.50 -12.07 1.58
N GLY A 21 -11.41 -12.38 0.66
CA GLY A 21 -12.55 -11.52 0.38
C GLY A 21 -12.21 -10.19 -0.32
N THR A 22 -11.04 -10.09 -0.94
CA THR A 22 -10.65 -8.88 -1.66
C THR A 22 -11.53 -8.69 -2.90
N THR A 23 -12.08 -7.48 -3.04
CA THR A 23 -12.87 -7.13 -4.23
C THR A 23 -11.93 -6.62 -5.32
N ILE A 24 -11.89 -7.33 -6.43
CA ILE A 24 -11.07 -6.96 -7.58
C ILE A 24 -12.01 -6.43 -8.67
N PRO A 25 -11.73 -5.24 -9.23
CA PRO A 25 -12.57 -4.69 -10.30
C PRO A 25 -12.66 -5.63 -11.49
N ALA A 26 -13.86 -5.72 -12.10
CA ALA A 26 -14.04 -6.56 -13.27
C ALA A 26 -13.13 -6.08 -14.41
N GLY A 27 -12.43 -7.03 -15.06
CA GLY A 27 -11.49 -6.71 -16.13
C GLY A 27 -10.31 -5.88 -15.69
N ALA A 28 -9.90 -5.99 -14.45
CA ALA A 28 -8.86 -5.13 -13.84
C ALA A 28 -7.59 -5.04 -14.69
N GLU A 29 -7.08 -3.81 -14.81
CA GLU A 29 -5.75 -3.55 -15.30
C GLU A 29 -4.79 -3.68 -14.12
N VAL A 30 -3.74 -4.48 -14.29
CA VAL A 30 -2.78 -4.73 -13.21
C VAL A 30 -1.49 -3.96 -13.52
N LYS A 31 -1.07 -3.11 -12.59
CA LYS A 31 0.18 -2.36 -12.69
C LYS A 31 1.06 -2.66 -11.51
N THR A 32 2.32 -2.97 -11.78
CA THR A 32 3.34 -3.13 -10.74
C THR A 32 4.31 -1.96 -10.87
N VAL A 33 4.49 -1.23 -9.78
CA VAL A 33 5.35 -0.03 -9.76
C VAL A 33 6.43 -0.17 -8.70
N LEU A 34 7.60 0.39 -8.99
CA LEU A 34 8.69 0.53 -8.03
C LEU A 34 8.70 1.98 -7.55
N ILE A 35 8.52 2.18 -6.26
CA ILE A 35 8.57 3.50 -5.66
C ILE A 35 9.88 3.64 -4.89
N THR A 36 10.61 4.72 -5.18
CA THR A 36 11.85 5.07 -4.50
C THR A 36 11.66 6.39 -3.78
N LEU A 37 11.84 6.38 -2.48
CA LEU A 37 11.69 7.55 -1.61
C LEU A 37 13.05 7.99 -1.10
N PRO A 38 13.53 9.17 -1.49
CA PRO A 38 14.74 9.73 -0.87
C PRO A 38 14.56 9.91 0.64
N GLY A 39 15.66 10.04 1.37
CA GLY A 39 15.62 10.29 2.81
C GLY A 39 14.69 11.44 3.17
N GLY A 40 13.82 11.24 4.16
CA GLY A 40 12.88 12.26 4.61
C GLY A 40 11.73 12.59 3.67
N ASN A 41 11.61 11.93 2.53
CA ASN A 41 10.53 12.21 1.58
C ASN A 41 9.17 11.85 2.18
N PRO A 42 8.20 12.78 2.20
CA PRO A 42 6.90 12.54 2.84
C PRO A 42 5.97 11.60 2.05
N GLY A 43 6.34 11.24 0.83
CA GLY A 43 5.51 10.43 -0.05
C GLY A 43 4.38 11.20 -0.70
N THR A 44 3.45 10.49 -1.26
CA THR A 44 2.29 11.05 -1.94
C THR A 44 1.31 11.65 -0.92
N PRO A 45 0.76 12.84 -1.18
CA PRO A 45 -0.31 13.37 -0.33
C PRO A 45 -1.52 12.44 -0.24
N PRO A 46 -2.44 12.64 0.72
CA PRO A 46 -3.61 11.78 0.87
C PRO A 46 -4.35 11.55 -0.43
N HIS A 47 -4.65 10.28 -0.71
CA HIS A 47 -5.21 9.86 -1.98
C HIS A 47 -6.02 8.58 -1.84
N ARG A 48 -6.71 8.20 -2.91
CA ARG A 48 -7.43 6.94 -3.04
C ARG A 48 -6.95 6.17 -4.25
N HIS A 49 -7.06 4.87 -4.17
CA HIS A 49 -6.87 3.96 -5.30
C HIS A 49 -8.23 3.39 -5.71
N PRO A 50 -8.51 3.24 -7.01
CA PRO A 50 -9.82 2.72 -7.46
C PRO A 50 -9.99 1.21 -7.25
N GLY A 51 -8.97 0.52 -6.81
CA GLY A 51 -8.99 -0.90 -6.51
C GLY A 51 -7.90 -1.27 -5.52
N PRO A 52 -7.78 -2.56 -5.18
CA PRO A 52 -6.82 -2.98 -4.18
C PRO A 52 -5.39 -2.82 -4.64
N ALA A 53 -4.48 -2.65 -3.68
CA ALA A 53 -3.05 -2.58 -3.92
C ALA A 53 -2.33 -3.48 -2.93
N PHE A 54 -1.29 -4.16 -3.41
CA PHE A 54 -0.46 -5.06 -2.60
C PHE A 54 0.98 -4.60 -2.71
N GLY A 55 1.66 -4.49 -1.58
CA GLY A 55 3.02 -3.98 -1.56
C GLY A 55 3.99 -4.82 -0.75
N TYR A 56 5.27 -4.61 -1.07
CA TYR A 56 6.39 -5.26 -0.41
C TYR A 56 7.53 -4.25 -0.30
N VAL A 57 8.02 -4.02 0.92
CA VAL A 57 9.12 -3.10 1.16
C VAL A 57 10.44 -3.82 0.89
N ILE A 58 11.21 -3.31 -0.09
CA ILE A 58 12.49 -3.89 -0.51
C ILE A 58 13.61 -3.46 0.43
N LYS A 59 13.63 -2.17 0.77
CA LYS A 59 14.64 -1.63 1.67
C LYS A 59 14.10 -0.42 2.41
N GLY A 60 14.68 -0.15 3.59
CA GLY A 60 14.32 0.98 4.41
C GLY A 60 13.06 0.76 5.21
N GLU A 61 12.34 1.84 5.47
CA GLU A 61 11.13 1.84 6.29
C GLU A 61 10.13 2.83 5.74
N VAL A 62 8.88 2.40 5.63
CA VAL A 62 7.81 3.21 5.08
C VAL A 62 6.76 3.49 6.16
N ILE A 63 6.40 4.75 6.34
CA ILE A 63 5.27 5.12 7.21
C ILE A 63 4.00 4.83 6.41
N PHE A 64 3.08 4.10 7.02
CA PHE A 64 1.86 3.67 6.34
C PHE A 64 0.64 3.96 7.20
N GLU A 65 -0.33 4.65 6.62
CA GLU A 65 -1.56 4.96 7.34
C GLU A 65 -2.76 4.95 6.38
N LEU A 66 -3.73 4.09 6.69
CA LEU A 66 -5.04 4.08 6.02
C LEU A 66 -6.08 4.69 6.94
N GLU A 67 -7.12 5.26 6.36
CA GLU A 67 -8.26 5.80 7.11
C GLU A 67 -8.85 4.71 8.02
N GLY A 68 -9.01 5.04 9.29
CA GLY A 68 -9.57 4.13 10.28
C GLY A 68 -8.58 3.18 10.93
N GLU A 69 -7.32 3.18 10.49
CA GLU A 69 -6.28 2.31 11.06
C GLU A 69 -5.15 3.16 11.65
N PRO A 70 -4.51 2.68 12.72
CA PRO A 70 -3.36 3.40 13.28
C PRO A 70 -2.21 3.49 12.29
N GLN A 71 -1.46 4.58 12.37
CA GLN A 71 -0.21 4.71 11.64
C GLN A 71 0.77 3.61 12.08
N ARG A 72 1.48 3.03 11.13
CA ARG A 72 2.48 2.01 11.40
C ARG A 72 3.70 2.17 10.50
N VAL A 73 4.78 1.52 10.87
CA VAL A 73 6.00 1.50 10.05
C VAL A 73 6.15 0.10 9.46
N ILE A 74 6.34 0.05 8.15
CA ILE A 74 6.55 -1.19 7.41
C ILE A 74 8.03 -1.26 7.04
N LYS A 75 8.70 -2.31 7.49
CA LYS A 75 10.14 -2.47 7.30
C LYS A 75 10.45 -3.37 6.11
N ALA A 76 11.69 -3.31 5.66
CA ALA A 76 12.17 -4.18 4.58
C ALA A 76 11.80 -5.65 4.86
N GLY A 77 11.25 -6.33 3.85
CA GLY A 77 10.77 -7.71 3.98
C GLY A 77 9.33 -7.84 4.42
N GLU A 78 8.67 -6.74 4.79
CA GLU A 78 7.28 -6.75 5.22
C GLU A 78 6.37 -6.29 4.09
N THR A 79 5.10 -6.71 4.18
CA THR A 79 4.09 -6.40 3.15
C THR A 79 3.03 -5.46 3.70
N PHE A 80 2.28 -4.86 2.78
CA PHE A 80 1.07 -4.12 3.09
C PHE A 80 0.02 -4.37 2.02
N TRP A 81 -1.24 -4.09 2.36
CA TRP A 81 -2.29 -4.07 1.36
C TRP A 81 -3.25 -2.93 1.65
N GLU A 82 -3.91 -2.47 0.59
CA GLU A 82 -4.94 -1.45 0.66
C GLU A 82 -6.19 -1.97 -0.04
N PRO A 83 -7.37 -1.80 0.56
CA PRO A 83 -8.61 -2.25 -0.08
C PRO A 83 -8.97 -1.43 -1.32
N GLY A 84 -8.51 -0.18 -1.38
CA GLY A 84 -8.92 0.74 -2.44
C GLY A 84 -10.34 1.27 -2.24
N GLY A 85 -10.94 1.78 -3.33
CA GLY A 85 -12.29 2.34 -3.27
C GLY A 85 -12.32 3.63 -2.46
N ASP A 86 -13.20 3.70 -1.47
CA ASP A 86 -13.42 4.92 -0.69
C ASP A 86 -12.37 5.19 0.40
N VAL A 87 -11.55 4.21 0.72
CA VAL A 87 -10.56 4.33 1.81
C VAL A 87 -9.44 5.28 1.44
N ILE A 88 -9.20 6.27 2.29
CA ILE A 88 -8.13 7.26 2.08
C ILE A 88 -6.80 6.67 2.58
N HIS A 89 -5.78 6.74 1.74
CA HIS A 89 -4.39 6.44 2.12
C HIS A 89 -3.74 7.77 2.54
N TYR A 90 -3.53 7.93 3.85
CA TYR A 90 -3.05 9.19 4.42
C TYR A 90 -1.54 9.35 4.30
N GLN A 91 -0.78 8.30 4.54
CA GLN A 91 0.68 8.39 4.54
C GLN A 91 1.32 7.16 3.89
N GLY A 92 2.34 7.41 3.09
CA GLY A 92 3.18 6.40 2.45
C GLY A 92 4.61 6.89 2.32
N GLY A 93 5.09 7.72 3.25
CA GLY A 93 6.39 8.37 3.19
C GLY A 93 7.53 7.54 3.75
N ASN A 94 8.73 8.10 3.64
CA ASN A 94 9.95 7.48 4.14
C ASN A 94 10.11 7.78 5.63
N ASN A 95 10.19 6.73 6.46
CA ASN A 95 10.41 6.90 7.89
C ASN A 95 11.87 7.21 8.23
N LEU A 96 12.79 7.04 7.27
CA LEU A 96 14.21 7.30 7.49
C LEU A 96 14.56 8.72 7.02
N PRO A 97 15.19 9.54 7.86
CA PRO A 97 15.48 10.93 7.49
C PRO A 97 16.60 11.08 6.47
N ASP A 98 17.57 10.17 6.48
CA ASP A 98 18.81 10.32 5.71
C ASP A 98 19.10 9.16 4.76
N SER A 99 18.23 8.19 4.67
CA SER A 99 18.44 7.00 3.83
C SER A 99 17.24 6.75 2.94
N GLU A 100 17.49 6.18 1.77
CA GLU A 100 16.47 5.84 0.80
C GLU A 100 15.63 4.64 1.26
N SER A 101 14.34 4.67 0.98
CA SER A 101 13.46 3.52 1.12
C SER A 101 12.87 3.17 -0.24
N GLN A 102 12.62 1.88 -0.48
CA GLN A 102 12.02 1.41 -1.73
C GLN A 102 10.96 0.38 -1.45
N TYR A 103 9.87 0.43 -2.20
CA TYR A 103 8.87 -0.63 -2.17
C TYR A 103 8.28 -0.87 -3.55
N ILE A 104 7.78 -2.09 -3.75
CA ILE A 104 7.02 -2.48 -4.94
C ILE A 104 5.56 -2.54 -4.55
N ALA A 105 4.69 -2.01 -5.41
CA ALA A 105 3.25 -2.13 -5.23
C ALA A 105 2.61 -2.63 -6.52
N THR A 106 1.67 -3.56 -6.38
CA THR A 106 0.84 -4.04 -7.47
C THR A 106 -0.57 -3.50 -7.27
N LEU A 107 -1.04 -2.71 -8.24
CA LEU A 107 -2.33 -2.04 -8.18
C LEU A 107 -3.27 -2.66 -9.22
N LEU A 108 -4.51 -2.93 -8.78
CA LEU A 108 -5.55 -3.51 -9.63
C LEU A 108 -6.67 -2.49 -9.78
N ALA A 109 -6.79 -1.89 -10.96
CA ALA A 109 -7.73 -0.80 -11.20
C ALA A 109 -8.71 -1.14 -12.33
N PRO A 110 -9.91 -0.52 -12.35
CA PRO A 110 -10.77 -0.61 -13.50
C PRO A 110 -10.02 -0.11 -14.75
N PRO A 111 -10.22 -0.74 -15.92
CA PRO A 111 -9.48 -0.34 -17.12
C PRO A 111 -9.66 1.15 -17.44
N GLY A 112 -8.55 1.81 -17.77
CA GLY A 112 -8.57 3.21 -18.20
C GLY A 112 -8.71 4.22 -17.08
N GLN A 113 -8.81 3.80 -15.82
CA GLN A 113 -8.85 4.72 -14.70
C GLN A 113 -7.45 5.01 -14.14
N PRO A 114 -7.21 6.22 -13.60
CA PRO A 114 -5.94 6.51 -12.97
C PRO A 114 -5.73 5.63 -11.73
N VAL A 115 -4.48 5.29 -11.43
CA VAL A 115 -4.15 4.42 -10.29
C VAL A 115 -4.39 5.08 -8.95
N LEU A 116 -4.46 6.41 -8.91
CA LEU A 116 -4.82 7.15 -7.70
C LEU A 116 -5.49 8.48 -8.05
N THR A 117 -6.25 9.00 -7.10
CA THR A 117 -6.81 10.35 -7.15
C THR A 117 -6.54 11.03 -5.81
N PHE A 118 -6.15 12.31 -5.86
CA PHE A 118 -5.90 13.07 -4.64
C PHE A 118 -7.21 13.43 -3.95
N VAL A 119 -7.17 13.49 -2.62
CA VAL A 119 -8.31 13.89 -1.80
C VAL A 119 -8.20 15.39 -1.53
N SER A 120 -9.29 16.14 -1.71
CA SER A 120 -9.30 17.58 -1.47
C SER A 120 -9.20 17.89 0.03
N GLU A 121 -8.69 19.09 0.35
CA GLU A 121 -8.62 19.56 1.74
C GLU A 121 -10.00 19.62 2.37
N GLU A 122 -11.01 19.99 1.59
CA GLU A 122 -12.40 20.05 2.05
C GLU A 122 -12.89 18.67 2.49
N GLU A 123 -12.60 17.63 1.69
CA GLU A 123 -13.00 16.27 2.04
C GLU A 123 -12.20 15.73 3.23
N LEU A 124 -10.91 16.04 3.31
CA LEU A 124 -10.10 15.65 4.45
C LEU A 124 -10.66 16.25 5.75
N GLU A 125 -11.06 17.50 5.73
CA GLU A 125 -11.69 18.15 6.90
C GLU A 125 -13.03 17.49 7.24
N ALA A 126 -13.87 17.22 6.25
CA ALA A 126 -15.17 16.60 6.44
C ALA A 126 -15.07 15.18 7.02
N ARG A 127 -13.97 14.48 6.75
CA ARG A 127 -13.77 13.08 7.15
C ARG A 127 -12.75 12.90 8.26
N LYS A 128 -12.25 13.98 8.85
CA LYS A 128 -11.17 13.90 9.85
C LYS A 128 -11.47 12.97 11.02
N ASP A 129 -12.75 12.83 11.38
CA ASP A 129 -13.16 11.97 12.50
C ASP A 129 -13.07 10.47 12.17
N ARG A 130 -12.90 10.11 10.90
CA ARG A 130 -12.70 8.71 10.48
C ARG A 130 -11.23 8.31 10.54
N ARG A 131 -10.33 9.26 10.68
CA ARG A 131 -8.91 8.99 10.81
C ARG A 131 -8.62 8.52 12.23
N ALA A 132 -7.80 7.49 12.37
CA ALA A 132 -7.44 6.98 13.69
C ALA A 132 -6.71 8.05 14.51
N PRO A 133 -6.85 8.03 15.86
CA PRO A 133 -6.12 8.97 16.70
C PRO A 133 -4.61 8.90 16.44
N ARG A 134 -3.95 10.07 16.41
CA ARG A 134 -2.51 10.15 16.21
C ARG A 134 -1.80 9.80 17.52
N PRO A 135 -0.66 9.08 17.43
CA PRO A 135 0.14 8.76 18.62
C PRO A 135 0.77 10.01 19.23
#